data_f171983886da9182bc3b961d1e710a94
#
_entry.id   f171983886da9182bc3b961d1e710a94
#
_cell.length_a   1.000
_cell.length_b   1.000
_cell.length_c   1.000
_cell.angle_alpha   90.00
_cell.angle_beta   90.00
_cell.angle_gamma   90.00
#
_symmetry.space_group_name_H-M   'P 1'
#
loop_
_entity.id
_entity.type
_entity.pdbx_description
1 polymer ?
#
loop_
_entity_poly.entity_id
_entity_poly.type
_entity_poly.pdbx_seq_one_letter_code
_entity_poly.pdbx_strand_id
1 'polypeptide(L)'
;MPTLYVRRVNLKDSLSDAEVVAYWKFLQEEFIPVAMKVPGTRSVKLYSGAGGLRADIILLAEMDDAGVYERWLADPGVSAMVAKVYSAWDMKTATQVFRREVTPELIRALSST
;
A
#
# COMPACT_ATOMS: atom_id res chain seq x y z
N MET A 1 3.10 18.06 0.34
CA MET A 1 3.65 17.44 1.56
C MET A 1 3.82 15.97 1.34
N PRO A 2 5.01 15.42 1.55
CA PRO A 2 5.21 13.98 1.45
C PRO A 2 4.29 13.24 2.41
N THR A 3 3.64 12.24 1.88
CA THR A 3 2.66 11.44 2.62
C THR A 3 3.05 9.97 2.53
N LEU A 4 2.97 9.27 3.64
CA LEU A 4 3.12 7.83 3.69
C LEU A 4 1.74 7.19 3.81
N TYR A 5 1.38 6.38 2.81
CA TYR A 5 0.18 5.56 2.86
C TYR A 5 0.54 4.20 3.41
N VAL A 6 -0.14 3.78 4.47
CA VAL A 6 0.09 2.50 5.13
C VAL A 6 -1.18 1.68 5.09
N ARG A 7 -1.12 0.55 4.39
CA ARG A 7 -2.21 -0.44 4.35
C ARG A 7 -1.74 -1.69 5.06
N ARG A 8 -2.51 -2.17 6.03
CA ARG A 8 -2.26 -3.42 6.70
C ARG A 8 -3.49 -4.32 6.60
N VAL A 9 -3.28 -5.59 6.31
CA VAL A 9 -4.37 -6.55 6.19
C VAL A 9 -3.84 -7.97 6.40
N ASN A 10 -4.65 -8.84 6.96
CA ASN A 10 -4.33 -10.26 7.05
C ASN A 10 -4.78 -10.98 5.77
N LEU A 11 -4.02 -11.97 5.36
CA LEU A 11 -4.43 -12.88 4.30
C LEU A 11 -5.53 -13.82 4.79
N LYS A 12 -6.39 -14.26 3.88
CA LYS A 12 -7.39 -15.28 4.20
C LYS A 12 -6.74 -16.59 4.61
N ASP A 13 -7.25 -17.21 5.67
CA ASP A 13 -6.77 -18.51 6.14
C ASP A 13 -7.03 -19.64 5.13
N SER A 14 -8.02 -19.47 4.26
CA SER A 14 -8.41 -20.48 3.28
C SER A 14 -7.44 -20.64 2.12
N LEU A 15 -6.47 -19.74 1.96
CA LEU A 15 -5.50 -19.80 0.88
C LEU A 15 -4.50 -20.93 1.08
N SER A 16 -4.22 -21.69 0.02
CA SER A 16 -3.13 -22.65 0.02
C SER A 16 -1.78 -21.93 0.02
N ASP A 17 -0.71 -22.64 0.35
CA ASP A 17 0.64 -22.06 0.32
C ASP A 17 1.00 -21.60 -1.10
N ALA A 18 0.62 -22.36 -2.12
CA ALA A 18 0.84 -21.97 -3.50
C ALA A 18 0.09 -20.69 -3.87
N GLU A 19 -1.14 -20.54 -3.39
CA GLU A 19 -1.92 -19.33 -3.61
C GLU A 19 -1.31 -18.12 -2.91
N VAL A 20 -0.79 -18.29 -1.70
CA VAL A 20 -0.09 -17.22 -0.99
C VAL A 20 1.12 -16.74 -1.76
N VAL A 21 1.96 -17.67 -2.23
CA VAL A 21 3.15 -17.32 -3.01
C VAL A 21 2.77 -16.61 -4.30
N ALA A 22 1.77 -17.15 -5.01
CA ALA A 22 1.30 -16.54 -6.26
C ALA A 22 0.77 -15.12 -6.04
N TYR A 23 0.11 -14.89 -4.92
CA TYR A 23 -0.42 -13.56 -4.59
C TYR A 23 0.71 -12.55 -4.34
N TRP A 24 1.74 -12.92 -3.56
CA TRP A 24 2.88 -12.04 -3.35
C TRP A 24 3.61 -11.72 -4.65
N LYS A 25 3.75 -12.71 -5.55
CA LYS A 25 4.32 -12.48 -6.87
C LYS A 25 3.48 -11.51 -7.69
N PHE A 26 2.16 -11.66 -7.65
CA PHE A 26 1.26 -10.74 -8.32
C PHE A 26 1.47 -9.31 -7.84
N LEU A 27 1.51 -9.09 -6.52
CA LEU A 27 1.72 -7.75 -5.98
C LEU A 27 3.06 -7.17 -6.43
N GLN A 28 4.11 -7.97 -6.34
CA GLN A 28 5.48 -7.50 -6.64
C GLN A 28 5.72 -7.29 -8.14
N GLU A 29 5.21 -8.17 -8.97
CA GLU A 29 5.54 -8.20 -10.40
C GLU A 29 4.53 -7.46 -11.26
N GLU A 30 3.28 -7.35 -10.82
CA GLU A 30 2.21 -6.73 -11.61
C GLU A 30 1.65 -5.47 -10.98
N PHE A 31 1.29 -5.51 -9.70
CA PHE A 31 0.65 -4.36 -9.04
C PHE A 31 1.61 -3.20 -8.83
N ILE A 32 2.76 -3.45 -8.20
CA ILE A 32 3.73 -2.38 -7.89
C ILE A 32 4.19 -1.61 -9.14
N PRO A 33 4.57 -2.29 -10.25
CA PRO A 33 4.97 -1.55 -11.44
C PRO A 33 3.87 -0.61 -11.98
N VAL A 34 2.62 -1.04 -11.92
CA VAL A 34 1.49 -0.21 -12.36
C VAL A 34 1.26 0.97 -11.41
N ALA A 35 1.27 0.71 -10.11
CA ALA A 35 1.12 1.76 -9.10
C ALA A 35 2.24 2.80 -9.18
N MET A 36 3.46 2.37 -9.46
CA MET A 36 4.61 3.27 -9.60
C MET A 36 4.51 4.23 -10.79
N LYS A 37 3.68 3.91 -11.78
CA LYS A 37 3.46 4.78 -12.93
C LYS A 37 2.46 5.89 -12.66
N VAL A 38 1.70 5.80 -11.57
CA VAL A 38 0.74 6.85 -11.21
C VAL A 38 1.50 8.09 -10.75
N PRO A 39 1.23 9.27 -11.35
CA PRO A 39 1.97 10.49 -11.03
C PRO A 39 1.89 10.82 -9.54
N GLY A 40 3.05 11.14 -8.96
CA GLY A 40 3.16 11.47 -7.54
C GLY A 40 3.52 10.28 -6.65
N THR A 41 3.52 9.07 -7.18
CA THR A 41 3.98 7.87 -6.44
C THR A 41 5.50 7.85 -6.41
N ARG A 42 6.09 7.87 -5.22
CA ARG A 42 7.55 7.89 -5.02
C ARG A 42 8.13 6.50 -4.80
N SER A 43 7.46 5.68 -4.01
CA SER A 43 7.88 4.31 -3.75
C SER A 43 6.70 3.47 -3.29
N VAL A 44 6.75 2.18 -3.54
CA VAL A 44 5.80 1.20 -3.03
C VAL A 44 6.59 0.00 -2.56
N LYS A 45 6.45 -0.34 -1.28
CA LYS A 45 7.15 -1.46 -0.67
C LYS A 45 6.19 -2.36 0.09
N LEU A 46 6.49 -3.64 0.09
CA LEU A 46 5.70 -4.65 0.77
C LEU A 46 6.49 -5.24 1.92
N TYR A 47 5.80 -5.47 3.03
CA TYR A 47 6.36 -6.13 4.21
C TYR A 47 5.40 -7.21 4.67
N SER A 48 5.96 -8.24 5.29
CA SER A 48 5.21 -9.33 5.90
C SER A 48 5.53 -9.37 7.39
N GLY A 49 4.65 -9.94 8.18
CA GLY A 49 4.90 -10.17 9.60
C GLY A 49 5.98 -11.22 9.83
N ALA A 50 6.45 -11.30 11.08
CA ALA A 50 7.53 -12.22 11.48
C ALA A 50 7.18 -13.70 11.28
N GLY A 51 5.90 -14.04 11.14
CA GLY A 51 5.44 -15.41 10.87
C GLY A 51 5.60 -15.86 9.42
N GLY A 52 6.20 -15.04 8.54
CA GLY A 52 6.41 -15.34 7.14
C GLY A 52 5.32 -14.80 6.22
N LEU A 53 5.29 -15.27 4.98
CA LEU A 53 4.42 -14.71 3.94
C LEU A 53 2.93 -14.86 4.22
N ARG A 54 2.55 -15.78 5.10
CA ARG A 54 1.14 -16.00 5.44
C ARG A 54 0.63 -15.10 6.57
N ALA A 55 1.52 -14.38 7.27
CA ALA A 55 1.13 -13.64 8.46
C ALA A 55 0.22 -12.46 8.13
N ASP A 56 0.76 -11.42 7.52
CA ASP A 56 -0.02 -10.26 7.08
C ASP A 56 0.71 -9.55 5.96
N ILE A 57 0.01 -8.58 5.37
CA ILE A 57 0.59 -7.69 4.37
C ILE A 57 0.63 -6.30 4.96
N ILE A 58 1.79 -5.64 4.82
CA ILE A 58 1.90 -4.21 5.04
C ILE A 58 2.40 -3.61 3.73
N LEU A 59 1.60 -2.72 3.15
CA LEU A 59 1.99 -1.96 1.96
C LEU A 59 2.31 -0.55 2.40
N LEU A 60 3.52 -0.10 2.11
CA LEU A 60 3.96 1.26 2.36
C LEU A 60 4.16 1.96 1.02
N ALA A 61 3.46 3.05 0.80
CA ALA A 61 3.63 3.86 -0.40
C ALA A 61 3.96 5.30 -0.01
N GLU A 62 5.10 5.78 -0.47
CA GLU A 62 5.44 7.20 -0.35
C GLU A 62 4.83 7.94 -1.53
N MET A 63 4.11 9.01 -1.22
CA MET A 63 3.38 9.83 -2.19
C MET A 63 3.72 11.30 -2.00
N ASP A 64 3.62 12.08 -3.07
CA ASP A 64 3.85 13.52 -2.98
C ASP A 64 2.88 14.19 -2.01
N ASP A 65 1.63 13.73 -2.03
CA ASP A 65 0.57 14.19 -1.13
C ASP A 65 -0.53 13.12 -1.07
N ALA A 66 -1.51 13.31 -0.20
CA ALA A 66 -2.61 12.35 -0.02
C ALA A 66 -3.50 12.22 -1.27
N GLY A 67 -3.52 13.22 -2.14
CA GLY A 67 -4.29 13.18 -3.40
C GLY A 67 -3.82 12.11 -4.37
N VAL A 68 -2.59 11.63 -4.23
CA VAL A 68 -2.07 10.55 -5.08
C VAL A 68 -2.87 9.27 -4.90
N TYR A 69 -3.37 8.99 -3.71
CA TYR A 69 -4.21 7.82 -3.48
C TYR A 69 -5.49 7.86 -4.34
N GLU A 70 -6.10 9.02 -4.49
CA GLU A 70 -7.26 9.19 -5.37
C GLU A 70 -6.89 8.95 -6.83
N ARG A 71 -5.69 9.36 -7.24
CA ARG A 71 -5.18 9.07 -8.59
C ARG A 71 -4.98 7.57 -8.80
N TRP A 72 -4.55 6.83 -7.78
CA TRP A 72 -4.48 5.36 -7.84
C TRP A 72 -5.86 4.78 -8.11
N LEU A 73 -6.88 5.21 -7.37
CA LEU A 73 -8.24 4.70 -7.53
C LEU A 73 -8.83 5.03 -8.90
N ALA A 74 -8.44 6.16 -9.47
CA ALA A 74 -8.91 6.60 -10.79
C ALA A 74 -8.08 6.02 -11.95
N ASP A 75 -6.90 5.49 -11.67
CA ASP A 75 -6.01 4.97 -12.72
C ASP A 75 -6.57 3.68 -13.32
N PRO A 76 -6.75 3.60 -14.66
CA PRO A 76 -7.31 2.38 -15.26
C PRO A 76 -6.50 1.13 -15.00
N GLY A 77 -5.17 1.22 -14.95
CA GLY A 77 -4.31 0.07 -14.67
C GLY A 77 -4.45 -0.44 -13.25
N VAL A 78 -4.46 0.46 -12.27
CA VAL A 78 -4.69 0.10 -10.87
C VAL A 78 -6.11 -0.43 -10.69
N SER A 79 -7.11 0.26 -11.24
CA SER A 79 -8.50 -0.12 -11.14
C SER A 79 -8.76 -1.52 -11.69
N ALA A 80 -8.11 -1.89 -12.78
CA ALA A 80 -8.24 -3.22 -13.37
C ALA A 80 -7.73 -4.34 -12.45
N MET A 81 -6.87 -4.04 -11.49
CA MET A 81 -6.29 -5.01 -10.56
C MET A 81 -6.99 -5.08 -9.21
N VAL A 82 -7.90 -4.16 -8.90
CA VAL A 82 -8.49 -4.03 -7.55
C VAL A 82 -9.13 -5.32 -7.06
N ALA A 83 -9.92 -5.98 -7.91
CA ALA A 83 -10.58 -7.22 -7.51
C ALA A 83 -9.57 -8.31 -7.12
N LYS A 84 -8.47 -8.42 -7.87
CA LYS A 84 -7.42 -9.39 -7.58
C LYS A 84 -6.64 -9.02 -6.33
N VAL A 85 -6.40 -7.73 -6.12
CA VAL A 85 -5.73 -7.24 -4.90
C VAL A 85 -6.53 -7.64 -3.67
N TYR A 86 -7.84 -7.45 -3.68
CA TYR A 86 -8.68 -7.75 -2.52
C TYR A 86 -9.00 -9.25 -2.37
N SER A 87 -8.80 -10.06 -3.42
CA SER A 87 -9.21 -11.46 -3.43
C SER A 87 -8.57 -12.31 -2.32
N ALA A 88 -7.38 -11.94 -1.87
CA ALA A 88 -6.64 -12.67 -0.85
C ALA A 88 -6.79 -12.09 0.57
N TRP A 89 -7.52 -10.98 0.72
CA TRP A 89 -7.61 -10.25 1.97
C TRP A 89 -8.75 -10.74 2.87
N ASP A 90 -8.46 -10.88 4.15
CA ASP A 90 -9.50 -10.91 5.16
C ASP A 90 -9.91 -9.45 5.42
N MET A 91 -10.97 -9.01 4.77
CA MET A 91 -11.38 -7.61 4.77
C MET A 91 -11.70 -7.07 6.15
N LYS A 92 -12.07 -7.92 7.10
CA LYS A 92 -12.34 -7.51 8.48
C LYS A 92 -11.10 -6.94 9.18
N THR A 93 -9.93 -7.32 8.71
CA THR A 93 -8.64 -6.92 9.31
C THR A 93 -7.99 -5.76 8.58
N ALA A 94 -8.57 -5.32 7.46
CA ALA A 94 -7.98 -4.28 6.62
C ALA A 94 -8.03 -2.92 7.33
N THR A 95 -6.87 -2.28 7.42
CA THR A 95 -6.75 -0.91 7.93
C THR A 95 -5.94 -0.08 6.96
N GLN A 96 -6.15 1.22 6.96
CA GLN A 96 -5.29 2.13 6.22
C GLN A 96 -5.14 3.43 6.98
N VAL A 97 -3.95 3.98 6.93
CA VAL A 97 -3.66 5.29 7.50
C VAL A 97 -2.78 6.08 6.55
N PHE A 98 -2.93 7.39 6.60
CA PHE A 98 -2.03 8.32 5.93
C PHE A 98 -1.20 9.01 7.00
N ARG A 99 0.11 9.07 6.77
CA ARG A 99 1.06 9.72 7.67
C ARG A 99 1.77 10.82 6.92
N ARG A 100 1.95 11.93 7.58
CA ARG A 100 2.64 13.09 7.04
C ARG A 100 4.07 13.08 7.54
N GLU A 101 5.02 13.32 6.65
CA GLU A 101 6.40 13.44 7.05
C GLU A 101 6.58 14.68 7.93
N VAL A 102 7.23 14.52 9.07
CA VAL A 102 7.58 15.64 9.95
C VAL A 102 8.98 16.11 9.58
N THR A 103 9.06 17.28 8.98
CA THR A 103 10.33 17.90 8.59
C THR A 103 10.70 19.02 9.56
N PRO A 104 11.99 19.42 9.60
CA PRO A 104 12.37 20.59 10.39
C PRO A 104 11.59 21.85 10.02
N GLU A 105 11.30 22.03 8.72
CA GLU A 105 10.51 23.15 8.22
C GLU A 105 9.08 23.13 8.77
N LEU A 106 8.48 21.95 8.80
CA LEU A 106 7.13 21.79 9.35
C LEU A 106 7.11 22.14 10.84
N ILE A 107 8.09 21.65 11.60
CA ILE A 107 8.19 21.93 13.02
C ILE A 107 8.32 23.42 13.25
N ARG A 108 9.18 24.10 12.50
CA ARG A 108 9.34 25.55 12.58
C ARG A 108 8.05 26.31 12.26
N ALA A 109 7.37 25.90 11.20
CA ALA A 109 6.12 26.55 10.78
C ALA A 109 5.04 26.44 11.86
N LEU A 110 4.94 25.28 12.51
CA LEU A 110 3.96 25.07 13.58
C LEU A 110 4.36 25.78 14.88
N SER A 111 5.65 25.91 15.15
CA SER A 111 6.15 26.55 16.36
C SER A 111 6.01 28.07 16.35
N SER A 112 5.96 28.68 15.16
CA SER A 112 5.87 30.14 15.02
C SER A 112 4.44 30.66 15.11
N THR A 113 3.47 29.79 15.25
CA THR A 113 2.08 30.16 15.49
C THR A 113 1.70 29.97 16.95
#